data_94b6fd40f5a31509a1bdec88c13746f6
#
_entry.id   94b6fd40f5a31509a1bdec88c13746f6
#
_cell.length_a   1.000
_cell.length_b   1.000
_cell.length_c   1.000
_cell.angle_alpha   90.00
_cell.angle_beta   90.00
_cell.angle_gamma   90.00
#
_symmetry.space_group_name_H-M   'P 1'
#
loop_
_entity.id
_entity.type
_entity.pdbx_description
1 polymer ?
#
loop_
_entity_poly.entity_id
_entity_poly.type
_entity_poly.pdbx_seq_one_letter_code
_entity_poly.pdbx_strand_id
1 'polypeptide(L)'
;MKKGRDFMKRKRLLSAMLAGIFAVSMLGGCASAVPQGATETTQGSAQETDRTSGTVKLRVWAEESTYDALNKMIDSFKEEYKGQATFDITLEQNADSDTRDNVLGDVHNAADVFILADDQVASMAAGGALYPVPNADEVKKANVEGAIDAATVDDTLYAYPMTADNGYFLYYNKKYLSDSDVKTLDGILKVAEKNHKKFMMDWSSGWYLYSFFGNTGLDFGINDDNVTNHCEWNSTEGDIKGVDIAQAMLDISSSSGFENAVNEDFIKGAKKGSVIAG
;
A
#
# COMPACT_ATOMS: atom_id res chain seq x y z
N MET A 1 -13.25 29.43 -34.51
CA MET A 1 -11.89 28.92 -34.37
C MET A 1 -10.88 30.06 -34.27
N LYS A 2 -10.73 30.70 -33.09
CA LYS A 2 -9.69 31.73 -32.81
C LYS A 2 -9.75 32.13 -31.31
N LYS A 3 -9.55 31.19 -30.39
CA LYS A 3 -9.45 31.49 -28.93
C LYS A 3 -8.47 30.61 -28.17
N GLY A 4 -7.59 29.86 -28.84
CA GLY A 4 -6.65 28.90 -28.21
C GLY A 4 -5.17 29.24 -28.27
N ARG A 5 -4.79 30.44 -28.70
CA ARG A 5 -3.36 30.78 -28.94
C ARG A 5 -2.76 31.84 -28.03
N ASP A 6 -3.55 32.48 -27.19
CA ASP A 6 -3.05 33.58 -26.31
C ASP A 6 -2.70 33.15 -24.89
N PHE A 7 -3.02 31.91 -24.47
CA PHE A 7 -2.72 31.43 -23.12
C PHE A 7 -1.27 30.91 -22.95
N MET A 8 -0.59 30.56 -24.04
CA MET A 8 0.77 30.01 -24.01
C MET A 8 1.92 31.05 -24.08
N LYS A 9 1.62 32.34 -24.26
CA LYS A 9 2.66 33.40 -24.34
C LYS A 9 2.93 34.15 -23.02
N ARG A 10 2.14 33.91 -21.98
CA ARG A 10 2.30 34.61 -20.68
C ARG A 10 3.15 33.90 -19.62
N LYS A 11 3.60 32.66 -19.86
CA LYS A 11 4.42 31.88 -18.91
C LYS A 11 5.95 31.89 -19.20
N ARG A 12 6.42 32.71 -20.13
CA ARG A 12 7.87 32.75 -20.48
C ARG A 12 8.60 34.04 -20.10
N LEU A 13 8.03 34.88 -19.22
CA LEU A 13 8.60 36.19 -18.88
C LEU A 13 8.84 36.42 -17.36
N LEU A 14 8.86 35.35 -16.55
CA LEU A 14 9.13 35.51 -15.09
C LEU A 14 10.27 34.59 -14.58
N SER A 15 11.18 34.15 -15.42
CA SER A 15 12.36 33.35 -15.01
C SER A 15 13.69 33.99 -15.40
N ALA A 16 13.81 35.25 -15.25
CA ALA A 16 15.09 35.95 -15.49
C ALA A 16 15.24 37.16 -14.58
N MET A 17 15.36 36.96 -13.24
CA MET A 17 15.91 37.93 -12.28
C MET A 17 15.93 37.26 -10.90
N LEU A 18 16.96 36.50 -10.58
CA LEU A 18 17.55 36.31 -9.24
C LEU A 18 18.86 35.50 -9.39
N ALA A 19 19.83 36.11 -10.03
CA ALA A 19 21.21 35.66 -9.96
C ALA A 19 22.03 36.91 -9.66
N GLY A 20 22.48 37.06 -8.46
CA GLY A 20 23.40 38.14 -8.07
C GLY A 20 23.25 38.50 -6.59
N ILE A 21 24.34 38.31 -5.91
CA ILE A 21 24.68 38.74 -4.54
C ILE A 21 24.82 37.57 -3.56
N PHE A 22 25.99 36.92 -3.58
CA PHE A 22 26.67 36.44 -2.38
C PHE A 22 28.18 36.39 -2.68
N ALA A 23 28.85 37.47 -2.41
CA ALA A 23 30.30 37.48 -2.21
C ALA A 23 30.63 38.42 -1.05
N VAL A 24 31.49 37.93 -0.18
CA VAL A 24 32.30 38.68 0.80
C VAL A 24 31.64 39.00 2.17
N SER A 25 32.08 38.23 3.16
CA SER A 25 32.85 38.78 4.31
C SER A 25 33.33 37.63 5.21
N MET A 26 34.60 37.26 5.02
CA MET A 26 35.43 36.76 6.14
C MET A 26 35.95 37.98 6.86
N LEU A 27 35.92 37.97 8.22
CA LEU A 27 37.00 38.32 9.13
C LEU A 27 36.47 38.67 10.55
N GLY A 28 36.96 37.92 11.52
CA GLY A 28 37.38 38.52 12.77
C GLY A 28 36.50 38.33 14.00
N GLY A 29 37.03 37.66 15.00
CA GLY A 29 36.86 38.12 16.38
C GLY A 29 36.39 37.09 17.41
N CYS A 30 37.33 36.58 18.21
CA CYS A 30 37.11 35.88 19.48
C CYS A 30 36.32 36.68 20.51
N ALA A 31 35.44 36.07 21.29
CA ALA A 31 35.48 35.97 22.74
C ALA A 31 34.10 35.72 23.38
N SER A 32 34.03 34.67 24.15
CA SER A 32 33.32 34.47 25.44
C SER A 32 31.90 35.00 25.66
N ALA A 33 30.90 34.08 25.78
CA ALA A 33 30.06 33.89 26.97
C ALA A 33 28.79 33.08 26.61
N VAL A 34 28.55 31.98 27.33
CA VAL A 34 27.29 31.22 27.38
C VAL A 34 26.26 32.06 28.14
N PRO A 35 24.93 32.12 27.79
CA PRO A 35 24.03 31.10 28.29
C PRO A 35 22.89 30.65 27.33
N GLN A 36 22.58 29.34 27.45
CA GLN A 36 21.28 28.68 27.40
C GLN A 36 20.18 29.07 26.35
N GLY A 37 19.82 28.08 25.54
CA GLY A 37 18.43 27.83 25.14
C GLY A 37 18.01 28.27 23.74
N ALA A 38 18.37 27.53 22.73
CA ALA A 38 17.57 27.39 21.52
C ALA A 38 17.92 26.03 20.88
N THR A 39 16.96 25.17 20.78
CA THR A 39 17.06 23.89 20.09
C THR A 39 17.16 24.18 18.60
N GLU A 40 18.35 24.15 18.05
CA GLU A 40 18.54 24.13 16.60
C GLU A 40 18.23 22.72 16.11
N THR A 41 17.18 22.62 15.32
CA THR A 41 16.88 21.46 14.49
C THR A 41 18.01 21.33 13.47
N THR A 42 18.96 20.46 13.76
CA THR A 42 20.00 20.10 12.81
C THR A 42 19.33 19.26 11.71
N GLN A 43 19.07 19.88 10.56
CA GLN A 43 18.90 19.14 9.32
C GLN A 43 20.16 18.29 9.12
N GLY A 44 20.02 16.98 9.30
CA GLY A 44 21.05 16.05 8.96
C GLY A 44 21.29 16.09 7.46
N SER A 45 22.33 16.80 7.04
CA SER A 45 22.90 16.59 5.72
C SER A 45 23.33 15.14 5.67
N ALA A 46 22.65 14.33 4.84
CA ALA A 46 23.13 13.01 4.49
C ALA A 46 24.57 13.18 3.99
N GLN A 47 25.51 12.73 4.76
CA GLN A 47 26.91 12.67 4.38
C GLN A 47 26.96 11.66 3.25
N GLU A 48 27.23 12.14 2.04
CA GLU A 48 27.57 11.30 0.89
C GLU A 48 28.88 10.58 1.23
N THR A 49 28.76 9.46 1.95
CA THR A 49 29.88 8.59 2.22
C THR A 49 30.32 7.99 0.89
N ASP A 50 31.60 8.12 0.58
CA ASP A 50 32.26 7.48 -0.56
C ASP A 50 31.92 5.96 -0.56
N ARG A 51 30.94 5.58 -1.39
CA ARG A 51 30.38 4.22 -1.48
C ARG A 51 31.19 3.27 -2.33
N THR A 52 32.42 3.65 -2.70
CA THR A 52 33.19 2.96 -3.73
C THR A 52 34.15 1.87 -3.23
N SER A 53 34.22 1.55 -1.93
CA SER A 53 35.20 0.57 -1.43
C SER A 53 34.76 -0.33 -0.25
N GLY A 54 33.46 -0.52 -0.03
CA GLY A 54 32.94 -1.32 1.08
C GLY A 54 31.85 -2.32 0.72
N THR A 55 31.56 -3.24 1.63
CA THR A 55 30.34 -4.07 1.55
C THR A 55 29.16 -3.27 2.10
N VAL A 56 28.16 -3.04 1.27
CA VAL A 56 26.88 -2.44 1.68
C VAL A 56 26.00 -3.53 2.26
N LYS A 57 25.62 -3.39 3.52
CA LYS A 57 24.69 -4.30 4.18
C LYS A 57 23.29 -3.73 4.11
N LEU A 58 22.32 -4.55 3.69
CA LEU A 58 20.92 -4.18 3.62
C LEU A 58 20.05 -5.28 4.23
N ARG A 59 19.11 -4.90 5.05
CA ARG A 59 18.03 -5.75 5.54
C ARG A 59 16.77 -5.45 4.75
N VAL A 60 16.08 -6.50 4.32
CA VAL A 60 14.85 -6.40 3.53
C VAL A 60 13.75 -7.18 4.24
N TRP A 61 12.68 -6.51 4.61
CA TRP A 61 11.48 -7.13 5.18
C TRP A 61 10.51 -7.52 4.08
N ALA A 62 10.12 -8.78 4.07
CA ALA A 62 9.17 -9.36 3.12
C ALA A 62 8.53 -10.62 3.69
N GLU A 63 7.41 -11.05 3.09
CA GLU A 63 6.83 -12.34 3.40
C GLU A 63 7.67 -13.50 2.85
N GLU A 64 7.81 -14.57 3.65
CA GLU A 64 8.60 -15.75 3.27
C GLU A 64 8.12 -16.37 1.94
N SER A 65 6.83 -16.28 1.64
CA SER A 65 6.24 -16.74 0.38
C SER A 65 6.83 -16.08 -0.86
N THR A 66 7.43 -14.88 -0.72
CA THR A 66 8.03 -14.09 -1.80
C THR A 66 9.54 -14.29 -1.96
N TYR A 67 10.20 -15.00 -1.03
CA TYR A 67 11.65 -15.13 -0.96
C TYR A 67 12.29 -15.73 -2.22
N ASP A 68 11.66 -16.71 -2.85
CA ASP A 68 12.18 -17.30 -4.08
C ASP A 68 12.26 -16.28 -5.23
N ALA A 69 11.29 -15.39 -5.32
CA ALA A 69 11.29 -14.33 -6.31
C ALA A 69 12.30 -13.23 -5.96
N LEU A 70 12.30 -12.79 -4.71
CA LEU A 70 13.20 -11.75 -4.22
C LEU A 70 14.67 -12.15 -4.30
N ASN A 71 15.02 -13.40 -3.98
CA ASN A 71 16.40 -13.88 -4.12
C ASN A 71 16.90 -13.79 -5.57
N LYS A 72 16.07 -14.13 -6.56
CA LYS A 72 16.42 -13.97 -7.98
C LYS A 72 16.62 -12.50 -8.36
N MET A 73 15.80 -11.60 -7.83
CA MET A 73 15.94 -10.15 -8.05
C MET A 73 17.21 -9.62 -7.40
N ILE A 74 17.52 -10.05 -6.17
CA ILE A 74 18.75 -9.71 -5.44
C ILE A 74 19.98 -10.19 -6.19
N ASP A 75 19.96 -11.40 -6.73
CA ASP A 75 21.08 -11.93 -7.53
C ASP A 75 21.30 -11.11 -8.78
N SER A 76 20.22 -10.73 -9.48
CA SER A 76 20.30 -9.86 -10.67
C SER A 76 20.83 -8.48 -10.32
N PHE A 77 20.38 -7.90 -9.21
CA PHE A 77 20.86 -6.62 -8.68
C PHE A 77 22.35 -6.67 -8.34
N LYS A 78 22.81 -7.71 -7.65
CA LYS A 78 24.23 -7.87 -7.32
C LYS A 78 25.12 -8.01 -8.57
N GLU A 79 24.62 -8.67 -9.61
CA GLU A 79 25.37 -8.81 -10.88
C GLU A 79 25.43 -7.49 -11.66
N GLU A 80 24.33 -6.71 -11.68
CA GLU A 80 24.27 -5.40 -12.35
C GLU A 80 25.26 -4.40 -11.74
N TYR A 81 25.38 -4.41 -10.41
CA TYR A 81 26.28 -3.51 -9.69
C TYR A 81 27.68 -4.08 -9.42
N LYS A 82 28.00 -5.22 -10.02
CA LYS A 82 29.29 -5.87 -9.87
C LYS A 82 30.46 -4.98 -10.33
N GLY A 83 31.42 -4.82 -9.45
CA GLY A 83 32.56 -3.93 -9.69
C GLY A 83 32.32 -2.46 -9.29
N GLN A 84 31.11 -2.10 -8.93
CA GLN A 84 30.78 -0.79 -8.34
C GLN A 84 30.69 -0.89 -6.81
N ALA A 85 29.98 -1.91 -6.30
CA ALA A 85 29.88 -2.19 -4.88
C ALA A 85 29.67 -3.69 -4.63
N THR A 86 29.92 -4.13 -3.38
CA THR A 86 29.55 -5.45 -2.89
C THR A 86 28.35 -5.30 -1.97
N PHE A 87 27.32 -6.14 -2.17
CA PHE A 87 26.11 -6.11 -1.34
C PHE A 87 25.94 -7.38 -0.53
N ASP A 88 25.68 -7.21 0.77
CA ASP A 88 25.25 -8.25 1.71
C ASP A 88 23.78 -7.94 2.06
N ILE A 89 22.85 -8.67 1.42
CA ILE A 89 21.42 -8.42 1.54
C ILE A 89 20.77 -9.59 2.26
N THR A 90 20.08 -9.31 3.37
CA THR A 90 19.38 -10.28 4.18
C THR A 90 17.89 -10.09 4.07
N LEU A 91 17.15 -11.16 3.73
CA LEU A 91 15.69 -11.19 3.81
C LEU A 91 15.26 -11.57 5.22
N GLU A 92 14.34 -10.85 5.79
CA GLU A 92 13.75 -11.08 7.10
C GLU A 92 12.24 -11.14 6.99
N GLN A 93 11.62 -12.12 7.68
CA GLN A 93 10.16 -12.29 7.66
C GLN A 93 9.45 -11.11 8.28
N ASN A 94 8.57 -10.50 7.52
CA ASN A 94 7.60 -9.50 7.97
C ASN A 94 6.38 -9.53 7.06
N ALA A 95 5.19 -9.57 7.64
CA ALA A 95 3.97 -9.44 6.85
C ALA A 95 3.82 -7.98 6.37
N ASP A 96 3.38 -7.79 5.14
CA ASP A 96 3.16 -6.47 4.56
C ASP A 96 2.12 -5.66 5.36
N SER A 97 1.08 -6.33 5.89
CA SER A 97 0.08 -5.74 6.79
C SER A 97 0.66 -5.17 8.10
N ASP A 98 1.78 -5.71 8.58
CA ASP A 98 2.37 -5.36 9.87
C ASP A 98 3.49 -4.31 9.73
N THR A 99 3.90 -4.02 8.49
CA THR A 99 5.07 -3.18 8.20
C THR A 99 4.99 -1.81 8.85
N ARG A 100 3.86 -1.11 8.71
CA ARG A 100 3.66 0.20 9.32
C ARG A 100 3.90 0.18 10.83
N ASP A 101 3.24 -0.74 11.53
CA ASP A 101 3.28 -0.79 12.98
C ASP A 101 4.68 -1.17 13.47
N ASN A 102 5.36 -2.07 12.77
CA ASN A 102 6.72 -2.46 13.07
C ASN A 102 7.74 -1.34 12.82
N VAL A 103 7.62 -0.61 11.69
CA VAL A 103 8.53 0.51 11.37
C VAL A 103 8.28 1.71 12.30
N LEU A 104 7.02 2.12 12.49
CA LEU A 104 6.71 3.26 13.34
C LEU A 104 6.91 2.97 14.83
N GLY A 105 6.85 1.69 15.23
CA GLY A 105 7.16 1.26 16.59
C GLY A 105 8.64 1.38 16.95
N ASP A 106 9.55 1.11 16.02
CA ASP A 106 11.00 1.25 16.20
C ASP A 106 11.71 1.47 14.86
N VAL A 107 11.71 2.71 14.38
CA VAL A 107 12.32 3.10 13.11
C VAL A 107 13.83 2.85 13.04
N HIS A 108 14.52 2.83 14.19
CA HIS A 108 15.97 2.62 14.23
C HIS A 108 16.37 1.16 14.02
N ASN A 109 15.48 0.23 14.33
CA ASN A 109 15.67 -1.20 14.14
C ASN A 109 14.88 -1.77 12.97
N ALA A 110 14.13 -0.94 12.25
CA ALA A 110 13.46 -1.34 11.02
C ALA A 110 14.45 -1.77 9.94
N ALA A 111 13.98 -2.54 8.94
CA ALA A 111 14.78 -2.88 7.78
C ALA A 111 15.03 -1.65 6.88
N ASP A 112 16.10 -1.70 6.09
CA ASP A 112 16.47 -0.62 5.16
C ASP A 112 15.49 -0.54 3.98
N VAL A 113 14.91 -1.68 3.60
CA VAL A 113 13.89 -1.83 2.55
C VAL A 113 12.79 -2.73 3.07
N PHE A 114 11.55 -2.40 2.80
CA PHE A 114 10.42 -3.21 3.22
C PHE A 114 9.27 -3.14 2.22
N ILE A 115 8.50 -4.23 2.17
CA ILE A 115 7.23 -4.30 1.43
C ILE A 115 6.12 -3.85 2.39
N LEU A 116 5.19 -3.05 1.88
CA LEU A 116 4.05 -2.54 2.63
C LEU A 116 2.80 -2.50 1.73
N ALA A 117 1.64 -2.55 2.35
CA ALA A 117 0.37 -2.33 1.67
C ALA A 117 0.16 -0.83 1.38
N ASP A 118 -0.59 -0.50 0.35
CA ASP A 118 -0.78 0.87 -0.13
C ASP A 118 -1.50 1.77 0.88
N ASP A 119 -2.41 1.23 1.67
CA ASP A 119 -3.12 1.94 2.75
C ASP A 119 -2.20 2.42 3.90
N GLN A 120 -0.97 1.96 3.94
CA GLN A 120 0.04 2.34 4.93
C GLN A 120 0.92 3.51 4.49
N VAL A 121 1.00 3.79 3.18
CA VAL A 121 1.95 4.77 2.61
C VAL A 121 1.74 6.17 3.21
N ALA A 122 0.49 6.63 3.28
CA ALA A 122 0.18 7.97 3.78
C ALA A 122 0.63 8.18 5.24
N SER A 123 0.29 7.25 6.13
CA SER A 123 0.65 7.33 7.54
C SER A 123 2.17 7.21 7.77
N MET A 124 2.87 6.40 6.99
CA MET A 124 4.31 6.25 7.08
C MET A 124 5.07 7.44 6.52
N ALA A 125 4.57 8.05 5.43
CA ALA A 125 5.11 9.31 4.91
C ALA A 125 4.92 10.45 5.91
N ALA A 126 3.73 10.60 6.50
CA ALA A 126 3.45 11.56 7.56
C ALA A 126 4.33 11.35 8.81
N GLY A 127 4.62 10.08 9.15
CA GLY A 127 5.54 9.71 10.22
C GLY A 127 7.03 9.95 9.90
N GLY A 128 7.36 10.35 8.65
CA GLY A 128 8.74 10.56 8.22
C GLY A 128 9.55 9.26 8.07
N ALA A 129 8.88 8.12 7.95
CA ALA A 129 9.50 6.81 7.84
C ALA A 129 9.83 6.40 6.39
N LEU A 130 9.37 7.17 5.41
CA LEU A 130 9.62 6.93 4.00
C LEU A 130 10.45 8.06 3.38
N TYR A 131 11.36 7.72 2.48
CA TYR A 131 12.07 8.68 1.64
C TYR A 131 11.32 8.90 0.33
N PRO A 132 11.26 10.14 -0.19
CA PRO A 132 10.81 10.38 -1.55
C PRO A 132 11.61 9.57 -2.57
N VAL A 133 10.91 9.00 -3.56
CA VAL A 133 11.53 8.23 -4.64
C VAL A 133 12.34 9.18 -5.53
N PRO A 134 13.68 9.04 -5.63
CA PRO A 134 14.54 10.01 -6.31
C PRO A 134 14.35 10.05 -7.83
N ASN A 135 13.95 8.94 -8.45
CA ASN A 135 13.69 8.80 -9.88
C ASN A 135 12.19 8.70 -10.21
N ALA A 136 11.37 9.47 -9.51
CA ALA A 136 9.91 9.42 -9.59
C ALA A 136 9.36 9.51 -11.02
N ASP A 137 9.94 10.34 -11.90
CA ASP A 137 9.49 10.48 -13.29
C ASP A 137 9.66 9.20 -14.11
N GLU A 138 10.72 8.43 -13.86
CA GLU A 138 10.95 7.13 -14.51
C GLU A 138 9.97 6.09 -13.99
N VAL A 139 9.77 6.05 -12.67
CA VAL A 139 8.84 5.13 -12.01
C VAL A 139 7.41 5.39 -12.46
N LYS A 140 6.98 6.66 -12.52
CA LYS A 140 5.64 7.06 -13.02
C LYS A 140 5.40 6.63 -14.46
N LYS A 141 6.42 6.66 -15.32
CA LYS A 141 6.30 6.22 -16.72
C LYS A 141 6.24 4.69 -16.88
N ALA A 142 6.84 3.97 -15.96
CA ALA A 142 6.96 2.51 -16.03
C ALA A 142 5.77 1.76 -15.42
N ASN A 143 4.90 2.44 -14.67
CA ASN A 143 3.82 1.84 -13.90
C ASN A 143 2.45 2.37 -14.32
N VAL A 144 1.39 1.63 -13.98
CA VAL A 144 -0.01 2.06 -14.20
C VAL A 144 -0.37 3.18 -13.23
N GLU A 145 -1.26 4.08 -13.68
CA GLU A 145 -1.67 5.29 -12.94
C GLU A 145 -2.13 4.95 -11.52
N GLY A 146 -3.05 3.99 -11.34
CA GLY A 146 -3.58 3.64 -10.03
C GLY A 146 -2.52 3.13 -9.03
N ALA A 147 -1.46 2.45 -9.50
CA ALA A 147 -0.36 2.04 -8.63
C ALA A 147 0.54 3.22 -8.23
N ILE A 148 0.66 4.23 -9.09
CA ILE A 148 1.37 5.46 -8.78
C ILE A 148 0.57 6.31 -7.79
N ASP A 149 -0.75 6.43 -7.98
CA ASP A 149 -1.62 7.19 -7.08
C ASP A 149 -1.58 6.59 -5.67
N ALA A 150 -1.65 5.26 -5.55
CA ALA A 150 -1.55 4.54 -4.28
C ALA A 150 -0.20 4.73 -3.56
N ALA A 151 0.88 5.01 -4.30
CA ALA A 151 2.23 5.24 -3.76
C ALA A 151 2.57 6.73 -3.58
N THR A 152 1.62 7.65 -3.84
CA THR A 152 1.83 9.10 -3.83
C THR A 152 1.07 9.76 -2.70
N VAL A 153 1.74 10.64 -1.95
CA VAL A 153 1.14 11.49 -0.91
C VAL A 153 1.55 12.93 -1.18
N ASP A 154 0.59 13.85 -1.24
CA ASP A 154 0.84 15.29 -1.50
C ASP A 154 1.77 15.51 -2.71
N ASP A 155 1.43 14.91 -3.86
CA ASP A 155 2.20 14.97 -5.13
C ASP A 155 3.59 14.31 -5.09
N THR A 156 4.02 13.76 -3.95
CA THR A 156 5.32 13.12 -3.77
C THR A 156 5.18 11.59 -3.80
N LEU A 157 5.94 10.94 -4.67
CA LEU A 157 6.02 9.47 -4.73
C LEU A 157 6.94 8.96 -3.61
N TYR A 158 6.42 8.10 -2.73
CA TYR A 158 7.14 7.56 -1.58
C TYR A 158 7.45 6.07 -1.65
N ALA A 159 6.85 5.34 -2.59
CA ALA A 159 7.12 3.93 -2.75
C ALA A 159 7.29 3.54 -4.21
N TYR A 160 8.03 2.46 -4.45
CA TYR A 160 8.10 1.80 -5.75
C TYR A 160 6.96 0.79 -5.85
N PRO A 161 6.04 0.91 -6.83
CA PRO A 161 5.00 -0.10 -7.01
C PRO A 161 5.61 -1.47 -7.29
N MET A 162 5.26 -2.47 -6.48
CA MET A 162 5.72 -3.84 -6.66
C MET A 162 4.70 -4.68 -7.42
N THR A 163 3.43 -4.57 -7.03
CA THR A 163 2.29 -5.25 -7.65
C THR A 163 1.06 -4.35 -7.61
N ALA A 164 0.07 -4.61 -8.46
CA ALA A 164 -1.21 -3.92 -8.51
C ALA A 164 -2.37 -4.93 -8.62
N ASP A 165 -2.24 -6.07 -7.98
CA ASP A 165 -3.12 -7.23 -8.12
C ASP A 165 -3.82 -7.67 -6.83
N ASN A 166 -3.72 -6.90 -5.76
CA ASN A 166 -4.30 -7.25 -4.48
C ASN A 166 -5.81 -6.94 -4.46
N GLY A 167 -6.59 -7.94 -4.78
CA GLY A 167 -8.05 -7.88 -4.78
C GLY A 167 -8.64 -9.25 -4.52
N TYR A 168 -9.96 -9.31 -4.30
CA TYR A 168 -10.64 -10.58 -4.18
C TYR A 168 -11.47 -10.89 -5.41
N PHE A 169 -11.66 -12.17 -5.63
CA PHE A 169 -12.51 -12.70 -6.67
C PHE A 169 -13.16 -13.99 -6.19
N LEU A 170 -14.30 -14.30 -6.77
CA LEU A 170 -15.07 -15.49 -6.44
C LEU A 170 -14.57 -16.69 -7.26
N TYR A 171 -14.12 -17.74 -6.60
CA TYR A 171 -13.97 -19.06 -7.19
C TYR A 171 -15.30 -19.82 -7.15
N TYR A 172 -15.68 -20.46 -8.24
CA TYR A 172 -16.83 -21.33 -8.26
C TYR A 172 -16.68 -22.56 -9.15
N ASN A 173 -17.33 -23.63 -8.76
CA ASN A 173 -17.28 -24.91 -9.47
C ASN A 173 -18.37 -24.98 -10.55
N LYS A 174 -17.96 -24.86 -11.83
CA LYS A 174 -18.86 -24.89 -12.99
C LYS A 174 -19.64 -26.21 -13.17
N LYS A 175 -19.30 -27.26 -12.42
CA LYS A 175 -20.10 -28.50 -12.40
C LYS A 175 -21.45 -28.31 -11.69
N TYR A 176 -21.52 -27.36 -10.74
CA TYR A 176 -22.71 -27.13 -9.92
C TYR A 176 -23.34 -25.77 -10.24
N LEU A 177 -22.56 -24.76 -10.51
CA LEU A 177 -22.97 -23.36 -10.67
C LEU A 177 -22.79 -22.92 -12.13
N SER A 178 -23.84 -22.37 -12.69
CA SER A 178 -23.81 -21.68 -13.99
C SER A 178 -23.41 -20.22 -13.81
N ASP A 179 -23.05 -19.55 -14.94
CA ASP A 179 -22.73 -18.11 -14.94
C ASP A 179 -23.93 -17.23 -14.53
N SER A 180 -25.17 -17.77 -14.56
CA SER A 180 -26.35 -17.08 -14.05
C SER A 180 -26.50 -17.22 -12.53
N ASP A 181 -26.14 -18.36 -11.97
CA ASP A 181 -26.24 -18.62 -10.52
C ASP A 181 -25.28 -17.75 -9.71
N VAL A 182 -24.09 -17.46 -10.27
CA VAL A 182 -23.04 -16.68 -9.58
C VAL A 182 -23.20 -15.18 -9.69
N LYS A 183 -24.27 -14.69 -10.29
CA LYS A 183 -24.56 -13.25 -10.34
C LYS A 183 -25.04 -12.66 -9.03
N THR A 184 -25.55 -13.52 -8.14
CA THR A 184 -26.01 -13.12 -6.80
C THR A 184 -25.58 -14.19 -5.79
N LEU A 185 -25.35 -13.76 -4.56
CA LEU A 185 -25.03 -14.69 -3.47
C LEU A 185 -26.21 -15.63 -3.19
N ASP A 186 -27.45 -15.16 -3.28
CA ASP A 186 -28.65 -15.98 -3.15
C ASP A 186 -28.69 -17.13 -4.17
N GLY A 187 -28.27 -16.84 -5.42
CA GLY A 187 -28.15 -17.86 -6.46
C GLY A 187 -27.15 -18.95 -6.07
N ILE A 188 -26.01 -18.56 -5.57
CA ILE A 188 -24.96 -19.48 -5.10
C ILE A 188 -25.47 -20.32 -3.92
N LEU A 189 -26.04 -19.69 -2.90
CA LEU A 189 -26.54 -20.33 -1.68
C LEU A 189 -27.64 -21.34 -2.01
N LYS A 190 -28.59 -20.98 -2.86
CA LYS A 190 -29.66 -21.88 -3.31
C LYS A 190 -29.13 -23.15 -3.97
N VAL A 191 -28.09 -23.02 -4.81
CA VAL A 191 -27.47 -24.19 -5.46
C VAL A 191 -26.65 -24.98 -4.45
N ALA A 192 -25.95 -24.34 -3.54
CA ALA A 192 -25.21 -24.99 -2.46
C ALA A 192 -26.14 -25.82 -1.57
N GLU A 193 -27.25 -25.25 -1.08
CA GLU A 193 -28.27 -25.95 -0.30
C GLU A 193 -28.84 -27.16 -1.01
N LYS A 194 -29.31 -26.97 -2.26
CA LYS A 194 -29.88 -28.04 -3.09
C LYS A 194 -28.95 -29.22 -3.26
N ASN A 195 -27.66 -29.00 -3.30
CA ASN A 195 -26.64 -30.03 -3.53
C ASN A 195 -25.96 -30.49 -2.23
N HIS A 196 -26.40 -30.04 -1.06
CA HIS A 196 -25.75 -30.29 0.24
C HIS A 196 -24.25 -29.91 0.21
N LYS A 197 -23.94 -28.76 -0.40
CA LYS A 197 -22.61 -28.19 -0.54
C LYS A 197 -22.55 -26.85 0.17
N LYS A 198 -21.36 -26.24 0.20
CA LYS A 198 -21.11 -24.97 0.85
C LYS A 198 -20.58 -23.91 -0.11
N PHE A 199 -20.99 -22.68 0.16
CA PHE A 199 -20.25 -21.46 -0.10
C PHE A 199 -19.49 -21.11 1.18
N MET A 200 -18.19 -20.84 1.07
CA MET A 200 -17.34 -20.50 2.21
C MET A 200 -16.73 -19.11 2.04
N MET A 201 -16.66 -18.38 3.14
CA MET A 201 -16.01 -17.08 3.20
C MET A 201 -15.56 -16.83 4.65
N ASP A 202 -14.39 -16.21 4.83
CA ASP A 202 -13.87 -15.87 6.15
C ASP A 202 -14.44 -14.52 6.64
N TRP A 203 -15.43 -14.57 7.49
CA TRP A 203 -16.04 -13.40 8.11
C TRP A 203 -15.32 -12.93 9.37
N SER A 204 -14.26 -13.58 9.79
CA SER A 204 -13.39 -13.07 10.86
C SER A 204 -12.39 -12.03 10.33
N SER A 205 -12.23 -11.93 9.02
CA SER A 205 -11.34 -10.99 8.35
C SER A 205 -12.06 -9.73 7.89
N GLY A 206 -11.63 -8.57 8.37
CA GLY A 206 -12.11 -7.26 7.90
C GLY A 206 -11.89 -7.04 6.40
N TRP A 207 -10.82 -7.65 5.84
CA TRP A 207 -10.53 -7.66 4.42
C TRP A 207 -11.70 -8.20 3.59
N TYR A 208 -12.22 -9.38 3.93
CA TYR A 208 -13.36 -9.95 3.20
C TYR A 208 -14.69 -9.26 3.56
N LEU A 209 -14.87 -8.79 4.80
CA LEU A 209 -16.09 -8.09 5.21
C LEU A 209 -16.32 -6.81 4.42
N TYR A 210 -15.27 -6.13 3.99
CA TYR A 210 -15.38 -4.94 3.15
C TYR A 210 -16.21 -5.20 1.88
N SER A 211 -16.20 -6.42 1.34
CA SER A 211 -16.99 -6.78 0.14
C SER A 211 -18.51 -6.57 0.30
N PHE A 212 -19.03 -6.55 1.52
CA PHE A 212 -20.44 -6.27 1.79
C PHE A 212 -20.78 -4.78 1.78
N PHE A 213 -19.80 -3.94 2.03
CA PHE A 213 -19.97 -2.49 2.15
C PHE A 213 -19.52 -1.73 0.91
N GLY A 214 -18.61 -2.29 0.14
CA GLY A 214 -18.11 -1.67 -1.09
C GLY A 214 -19.24 -1.38 -2.08
N ASN A 215 -19.23 -0.17 -2.68
CA ASN A 215 -20.22 0.30 -3.64
C ASN A 215 -21.67 0.44 -3.11
N THR A 216 -21.86 0.47 -1.80
CA THR A 216 -23.17 0.65 -1.17
C THR A 216 -23.50 2.12 -0.90
N GLY A 217 -22.54 3.01 -1.01
CA GLY A 217 -22.64 4.40 -0.60
C GLY A 217 -22.34 4.61 0.90
N LEU A 218 -22.02 3.54 1.63
CA LEU A 218 -21.51 3.61 3.01
C LEU A 218 -20.00 3.78 2.94
N ASP A 219 -19.56 5.01 3.09
CA ASP A 219 -18.18 5.40 2.83
C ASP A 219 -17.21 4.90 3.91
N PHE A 220 -16.01 4.60 3.48
CA PHE A 220 -14.87 4.22 4.32
C PHE A 220 -13.59 4.68 3.63
N GLY A 221 -12.77 5.42 4.31
CA GLY A 221 -11.54 5.94 3.71
C GLY A 221 -10.65 6.70 4.69
N ILE A 222 -9.61 7.30 4.13
CA ILE A 222 -8.69 8.17 4.85
C ILE A 222 -9.22 9.61 4.73
N ASN A 223 -9.21 10.36 5.83
CA ASN A 223 -9.59 11.77 5.86
C ASN A 223 -8.53 12.65 5.17
N ASP A 224 -8.90 13.91 4.89
CA ASP A 224 -8.02 14.89 4.22
C ASP A 224 -6.71 15.16 5.00
N ASP A 225 -6.62 14.76 6.27
CA ASP A 225 -5.39 14.86 7.06
C ASP A 225 -4.37 13.76 6.75
N ASN A 226 -4.70 12.79 5.89
CA ASN A 226 -3.89 11.63 5.52
C ASN A 226 -3.43 10.74 6.71
N VAL A 227 -4.06 10.89 7.88
CA VAL A 227 -3.69 10.19 9.13
C VAL A 227 -4.86 9.45 9.76
N THR A 228 -6.04 10.06 9.77
CA THR A 228 -7.23 9.49 10.39
C THR A 228 -8.18 8.89 9.36
N ASN A 229 -8.95 7.88 9.78
CA ASN A 229 -9.96 7.23 8.93
C ASN A 229 -11.36 7.70 9.30
N HIS A 230 -12.25 7.69 8.32
CA HIS A 230 -13.68 7.74 8.52
C HIS A 230 -14.32 6.40 8.15
N CYS A 231 -15.46 6.10 8.77
CA CYS A 231 -16.22 4.87 8.49
C CYS A 231 -17.71 5.12 8.72
N GLU A 232 -18.50 5.03 7.67
CA GLU A 232 -19.95 5.26 7.69
C GLU A 232 -20.77 3.95 7.70
N TRP A 233 -20.15 2.82 8.00
CA TRP A 233 -20.81 1.51 7.96
C TRP A 233 -21.99 1.36 8.92
N ASN A 234 -22.11 2.23 9.91
CA ASN A 234 -23.24 2.30 10.82
C ASN A 234 -24.26 3.41 10.46
N SER A 235 -24.14 4.03 9.28
CA SER A 235 -25.05 5.08 8.83
C SER A 235 -26.48 4.59 8.77
N THR A 236 -27.40 5.47 9.16
CA THR A 236 -28.85 5.31 9.05
C THR A 236 -29.43 6.09 7.87
N GLU A 237 -28.60 6.77 7.12
CA GLU A 237 -28.95 7.59 5.96
C GLU A 237 -28.60 6.87 4.64
N GLY A 238 -29.13 7.35 3.52
CA GLY A 238 -28.89 6.80 2.20
C GLY A 238 -29.87 5.70 1.80
N ASP A 239 -29.70 5.20 0.56
CA ASP A 239 -30.54 4.14 -0.02
C ASP A 239 -30.28 2.77 0.62
N ILE A 240 -29.02 2.51 1.00
CA ILE A 240 -28.59 1.33 1.73
C ILE A 240 -28.02 1.80 3.07
N LYS A 241 -28.49 1.22 4.15
CA LYS A 241 -28.06 1.56 5.51
C LYS A 241 -27.20 0.44 6.10
N GLY A 242 -26.38 0.75 7.08
CA GLY A 242 -25.55 -0.25 7.74
C GLY A 242 -26.37 -1.43 8.31
N VAL A 243 -27.57 -1.16 8.82
CA VAL A 243 -28.48 -2.22 9.31
C VAL A 243 -28.96 -3.15 8.20
N ASP A 244 -29.10 -2.67 6.96
CA ASP A 244 -29.54 -3.50 5.83
C ASP A 244 -28.44 -4.50 5.46
N ILE A 245 -27.17 -4.07 5.52
CA ILE A 245 -26.02 -4.97 5.33
C ILE A 245 -25.97 -6.02 6.45
N ALA A 246 -26.12 -5.60 7.71
CA ALA A 246 -26.13 -6.51 8.85
C ALA A 246 -27.26 -7.55 8.72
N GLN A 247 -28.45 -7.15 8.28
CA GLN A 247 -29.57 -8.06 8.04
C GLN A 247 -29.24 -9.04 6.90
N ALA A 248 -28.69 -8.59 5.79
CA ALA A 248 -28.27 -9.46 4.70
C ALA A 248 -27.23 -10.49 5.16
N MET A 249 -26.28 -10.09 6.00
CA MET A 249 -25.31 -11.02 6.58
C MET A 249 -25.97 -12.05 7.51
N LEU A 250 -26.95 -11.65 8.30
CA LEU A 250 -27.73 -12.58 9.12
C LEU A 250 -28.50 -13.60 8.26
N ASP A 251 -29.12 -13.14 7.17
CA ASP A 251 -29.84 -14.02 6.24
C ASP A 251 -28.91 -15.03 5.59
N ILE A 252 -27.72 -14.59 5.13
CA ILE A 252 -26.67 -15.45 4.59
C ILE A 252 -26.21 -16.49 5.63
N SER A 253 -25.93 -16.05 6.86
CA SER A 253 -25.44 -16.94 7.92
C SER A 253 -26.47 -17.98 8.35
N SER A 254 -27.76 -17.72 8.11
CA SER A 254 -28.87 -18.63 8.38
C SER A 254 -29.04 -19.71 7.31
N SER A 255 -28.40 -19.55 6.15
CA SER A 255 -28.47 -20.51 5.06
C SER A 255 -27.66 -21.77 5.37
N SER A 256 -28.26 -22.95 5.17
CA SER A 256 -27.53 -24.20 5.28
C SER A 256 -26.46 -24.38 4.18
N GLY A 257 -26.47 -23.54 3.16
CA GLY A 257 -25.47 -23.48 2.09
C GLY A 257 -24.24 -22.65 2.43
N PHE A 258 -24.26 -21.86 3.52
CA PHE A 258 -23.12 -21.03 3.95
C PHE A 258 -22.29 -21.73 5.04
N GLU A 259 -21.00 -21.43 5.05
CA GLU A 259 -20.08 -21.80 6.13
C GLU A 259 -19.02 -20.72 6.28
N ASN A 260 -18.91 -20.14 7.49
CA ASN A 260 -17.81 -19.23 7.84
C ASN A 260 -16.55 -20.06 8.08
N ALA A 261 -15.51 -19.84 7.26
CA ALA A 261 -14.29 -20.62 7.34
C ALA A 261 -13.10 -19.87 6.72
N VAL A 262 -11.92 -20.13 7.26
CA VAL A 262 -10.65 -19.57 6.76
C VAL A 262 -10.24 -20.18 5.42
N ASN A 263 -9.30 -19.54 4.73
CA ASN A 263 -8.87 -19.92 3.38
C ASN A 263 -8.40 -21.39 3.26
N GLU A 264 -7.71 -21.90 4.27
CA GLU A 264 -7.24 -23.29 4.28
C GLU A 264 -8.39 -24.29 4.28
N ASP A 265 -9.48 -23.99 4.98
CA ASP A 265 -10.66 -24.85 5.03
C ASP A 265 -11.47 -24.78 3.73
N PHE A 266 -11.53 -23.59 3.09
CA PHE A 266 -12.04 -23.46 1.73
C PHE A 266 -11.27 -24.36 0.77
N ILE A 267 -9.94 -24.31 0.76
CA ILE A 267 -9.09 -25.13 -0.11
C ILE A 267 -9.31 -26.63 0.15
N LYS A 268 -9.34 -27.04 1.43
CA LYS A 268 -9.61 -28.45 1.82
C LYS A 268 -11.00 -28.89 1.38
N GLY A 269 -12.01 -28.04 1.60
CA GLY A 269 -13.40 -28.31 1.22
C GLY A 269 -13.59 -28.42 -0.29
N ALA A 270 -12.96 -27.53 -1.06
CA ALA A 270 -12.97 -27.56 -2.51
C ALA A 270 -12.33 -28.84 -3.07
N LYS A 271 -11.16 -29.24 -2.53
CA LYS A 271 -10.49 -30.52 -2.90
C LYS A 271 -11.35 -31.75 -2.58
N LYS A 272 -12.07 -31.73 -1.45
CA LYS A 272 -13.00 -32.81 -1.06
C LYS A 272 -14.34 -32.75 -1.83
N GLY A 273 -14.61 -31.67 -2.53
CA GLY A 273 -15.88 -31.48 -3.25
C GLY A 273 -17.07 -31.16 -2.35
N SER A 274 -16.84 -30.73 -1.08
CA SER A 274 -17.88 -30.24 -0.17
C SER A 274 -18.20 -28.77 -0.38
N VAL A 275 -17.26 -27.99 -0.91
CA VAL A 275 -17.38 -26.57 -1.21
C VAL A 275 -17.46 -26.36 -2.72
N ILE A 276 -18.39 -25.51 -3.15
CA ILE A 276 -18.64 -25.23 -4.57
C ILE A 276 -18.37 -23.76 -4.96
N ALA A 277 -18.25 -22.86 -4.00
CA ALA A 277 -17.84 -21.47 -4.20
C ALA A 277 -17.25 -20.88 -2.93
N GLY A 278 -16.46 -19.83 -3.11
CA GLY A 278 -15.87 -19.04 -2.04
C GLY A 278 -14.84 -18.06 -2.54
#